data_b6c0ae979f4f18e6fc285284f0a5d005
#
_entry.id   b6c0ae979f4f18e6fc285284f0a5d005
#
_cell.length_a   1.000
_cell.length_b   1.000
_cell.length_c   1.000
_cell.angle_alpha   90.00
_cell.angle_beta   90.00
_cell.angle_gamma   90.00
#
_symmetry.space_group_name_H-M   'P 1'
#
loop_
_entity.id
_entity.type
_entity.pdbx_description
1 polymer ?
#
loop_
_entity_poly.entity_id
_entity_poly.type
_entity_poly.pdbx_seq_one_letter_code
_entity_poly.pdbx_strand_id
1 'polypeptide(L)'
;MVKTKPTETRPSEVRGKLAKNLLVDGYDLVYDLERSRGSYLYDSLRGETFLDFFSFFATNPVGFNHPRVREEAFRRKLGDVAIHNPSNSDIYTVEMADFVETFSRLAIPRHLPHLFLVAGGAVAVENAIKAAFDWKVRKNLARGLSGVRGQQILHFQQAFHGRTGYALSMTNTADRRKIDYFPKFSWPRIVNPKIRFPRTEENERVLRERERTAIEQIKAALHQNKDDIAALIIEPIQGEGGDNHFRQEFFQQLRALADENEFLFIVDEVQTGVGLTGKMWAYQHFDVLPDVLCFGKKTQVCGFVASRRLDEVEHHVFAEPARINSTWGGNLTDMVRFQRYLEIIFEDGLVENARDTGAYLLAELEKVERDFPQLVSNARGRGLMCAFDLPDGLARDRFRKEAFENRMLILGCGSSSIRFRPSLTVGREHIDRGIEIVRRCLQAFPQ
;
A
#
# COMPACT_ATOMS: atom_id res chain seq x y z
N MET A 1 -46.72 6.12 4.40
CA MET A 1 -45.57 5.36 4.91
C MET A 1 -45.23 4.27 3.92
N VAL A 2 -44.11 4.38 3.23
CA VAL A 2 -43.60 3.31 2.35
C VAL A 2 -43.06 2.21 3.27
N LYS A 3 -43.78 1.11 3.42
CA LYS A 3 -43.28 -0.09 4.10
C LYS A 3 -42.21 -0.71 3.22
N THR A 4 -40.95 -0.43 3.50
CA THR A 4 -39.82 -1.15 2.88
C THR A 4 -39.75 -2.56 3.48
N LYS A 5 -40.34 -3.55 2.79
CA LYS A 5 -39.99 -4.95 3.09
C LYS A 5 -38.50 -5.13 2.77
N PRO A 6 -37.67 -5.71 3.68
CA PRO A 6 -36.34 -6.10 3.33
C PRO A 6 -36.43 -7.12 2.19
N THR A 7 -36.03 -6.73 1.00
CA THR A 7 -35.91 -7.67 -0.13
C THR A 7 -34.58 -8.39 0.04
N GLU A 8 -34.64 -9.64 0.42
CA GLU A 8 -33.47 -10.52 0.40
C GLU A 8 -32.95 -10.62 -1.04
N THR A 9 -31.80 -10.03 -1.30
CA THR A 9 -31.18 -10.01 -2.63
C THR A 9 -30.51 -11.34 -2.90
N ARG A 10 -30.96 -12.07 -3.92
CA ARG A 10 -30.29 -13.30 -4.36
C ARG A 10 -28.94 -12.98 -5.01
N PRO A 11 -27.92 -13.87 -4.89
CA PRO A 11 -26.61 -13.65 -5.52
C PRO A 11 -26.69 -13.31 -7.02
N SER A 12 -27.59 -13.94 -7.78
CA SER A 12 -27.80 -13.69 -9.21
C SER A 12 -28.34 -12.27 -9.52
N GLU A 13 -28.91 -11.57 -8.55
CA GLU A 13 -29.48 -10.24 -8.73
C GLU A 13 -28.49 -9.11 -8.37
N VAL A 14 -27.40 -9.44 -7.66
CA VAL A 14 -26.48 -8.44 -7.07
C VAL A 14 -25.93 -7.49 -8.14
N ARG A 15 -25.30 -8.03 -9.18
CA ARG A 15 -24.69 -7.20 -10.23
C ARG A 15 -25.72 -6.37 -10.98
N GLY A 16 -26.88 -6.93 -11.30
CA GLY A 16 -27.98 -6.21 -11.95
C GLY A 16 -28.57 -5.09 -11.10
N LYS A 17 -28.67 -5.28 -9.77
CA LYS A 17 -29.10 -4.21 -8.85
C LYS A 17 -28.06 -3.09 -8.76
N LEU A 18 -26.77 -3.42 -8.63
CA LEU A 18 -25.69 -2.44 -8.56
C LEU A 18 -25.53 -1.65 -9.86
N ALA A 19 -25.65 -2.31 -11.02
CA ALA A 19 -25.48 -1.70 -12.34
C ALA A 19 -26.51 -0.60 -12.65
N LYS A 20 -27.61 -0.52 -11.90
CA LYS A 20 -28.59 0.58 -12.05
C LYS A 20 -28.02 1.95 -11.67
N ASN A 21 -27.02 2.00 -10.78
CA ASN A 21 -26.48 3.25 -10.24
C ASN A 21 -24.95 3.28 -10.19
N LEU A 22 -24.28 2.15 -10.36
CA LEU A 22 -22.82 1.99 -10.24
C LEU A 22 -22.23 1.39 -11.51
N LEU A 23 -21.00 1.77 -11.83
CA LEU A 23 -20.17 1.04 -12.79
C LEU A 23 -19.71 -0.28 -12.15
N VAL A 24 -20.16 -1.42 -12.67
CA VAL A 24 -19.86 -2.75 -12.13
C VAL A 24 -18.75 -3.40 -12.98
N ASP A 25 -17.50 -2.92 -12.80
CA ASP A 25 -16.30 -3.31 -13.54
C ASP A 25 -15.35 -4.25 -12.74
N GLY A 26 -15.79 -4.71 -11.56
CA GLY A 26 -15.05 -5.67 -10.74
C GLY A 26 -15.10 -7.11 -11.26
N TYR A 27 -14.52 -8.05 -10.51
CA TYR A 27 -14.63 -9.47 -10.80
C TYR A 27 -16.09 -9.92 -10.93
N ASP A 28 -16.34 -10.84 -11.87
CA ASP A 28 -17.67 -11.43 -12.02
C ASP A 28 -17.89 -12.52 -10.97
N LEU A 29 -18.06 -12.10 -9.72
CA LEU A 29 -18.35 -12.96 -8.56
C LEU A 29 -19.16 -12.20 -7.50
N VAL A 30 -19.76 -12.94 -6.58
CA VAL A 30 -20.46 -12.40 -5.41
C VAL A 30 -19.84 -12.98 -4.15
N TYR A 31 -19.08 -12.14 -3.43
CA TYR A 31 -18.37 -12.53 -2.22
C TYR A 31 -19.31 -12.95 -1.10
N ASP A 32 -19.11 -14.16 -0.57
CA ASP A 32 -19.83 -14.69 0.57
C ASP A 32 -19.06 -14.39 1.88
N LEU A 33 -19.67 -13.55 2.72
CA LEU A 33 -19.09 -13.12 3.99
C LEU A 33 -18.93 -14.25 5.01
N GLU A 34 -19.73 -15.31 4.91
CA GLU A 34 -19.76 -16.38 5.91
C GLU A 34 -18.97 -17.61 5.49
N ARG A 35 -18.99 -17.97 4.20
CA ARG A 35 -18.38 -19.20 3.70
C ARG A 35 -16.90 -19.06 3.35
N SER A 36 -16.43 -17.85 3.08
CA SER A 36 -15.01 -17.62 2.82
C SER A 36 -14.15 -17.97 4.03
N ARG A 37 -12.98 -18.61 3.84
CA ARG A 37 -12.09 -19.07 4.93
C ARG A 37 -10.63 -18.98 4.54
N GLY A 38 -9.78 -18.45 5.44
CA GLY A 38 -8.34 -18.39 5.26
C GLY A 38 -7.94 -17.72 3.94
N SER A 39 -7.26 -18.46 3.09
CA SER A 39 -6.84 -18.00 1.75
C SER A 39 -7.86 -18.31 0.64
N TYR A 40 -9.12 -18.65 0.98
CA TYR A 40 -10.15 -18.98 0.00
C TYR A 40 -11.37 -18.07 0.11
N LEU A 41 -11.67 -17.38 -0.98
CA LEU A 41 -12.90 -16.62 -1.16
C LEU A 41 -13.98 -17.54 -1.76
N TYR A 42 -15.18 -17.55 -1.17
CA TYR A 42 -16.33 -18.27 -1.70
C TYR A 42 -17.20 -17.34 -2.54
N ASP A 43 -17.50 -17.75 -3.77
CA ASP A 43 -18.43 -17.07 -4.69
C ASP A 43 -19.84 -17.63 -4.56
N SER A 44 -20.76 -16.86 -3.99
CA SER A 44 -22.17 -17.24 -3.87
C SER A 44 -22.90 -17.31 -5.21
N LEU A 45 -22.37 -16.67 -6.28
CA LEU A 45 -23.00 -16.68 -7.60
C LEU A 45 -22.83 -18.05 -8.28
N ARG A 46 -21.63 -18.64 -8.18
CA ARG A 46 -21.27 -19.94 -8.81
C ARG A 46 -21.30 -21.10 -7.84
N GLY A 47 -21.28 -20.84 -6.54
CA GLY A 47 -21.14 -21.88 -5.53
C GLY A 47 -19.73 -22.47 -5.45
N GLU A 48 -18.69 -21.68 -5.77
CA GLU A 48 -17.30 -22.13 -5.92
C GLU A 48 -16.34 -21.34 -5.05
N THR A 49 -15.17 -21.93 -4.77
CA THR A 49 -14.10 -21.26 -4.01
C THR A 49 -12.96 -20.84 -4.94
N PHE A 50 -12.44 -19.64 -4.69
CA PHE A 50 -11.28 -19.07 -5.36
C PHE A 50 -10.11 -19.00 -4.40
N LEU A 51 -8.92 -19.45 -4.81
CA LEU A 51 -7.68 -19.18 -4.12
C LEU A 51 -7.36 -17.68 -4.22
N ASP A 52 -7.16 -17.03 -3.09
CA ASP A 52 -7.05 -15.58 -3.02
C ASP A 52 -5.60 -15.10 -2.89
N PHE A 53 -5.02 -14.64 -3.98
CA PHE A 53 -3.78 -13.89 -4.03
C PHE A 53 -4.00 -12.41 -4.36
N PHE A 54 -5.18 -11.90 -4.06
CA PHE A 54 -5.61 -10.53 -4.22
C PHE A 54 -5.78 -9.81 -2.86
N SER A 55 -6.38 -10.51 -1.88
CA SER A 55 -6.70 -10.04 -0.52
C SER A 55 -7.20 -8.59 -0.49
N PHE A 56 -8.14 -8.25 -1.41
CA PHE A 56 -8.69 -6.91 -1.54
C PHE A 56 -7.61 -5.82 -1.70
N PHE A 57 -6.68 -5.99 -2.64
CA PHE A 57 -5.49 -5.12 -2.83
C PHE A 57 -4.54 -5.10 -1.62
N ALA A 58 -4.37 -6.26 -0.96
CA ALA A 58 -3.59 -6.41 0.26
C ALA A 58 -4.18 -5.66 1.46
N THR A 59 -5.51 -5.64 1.62
CA THR A 59 -6.16 -5.05 2.79
C THR A 59 -6.60 -6.08 3.82
N ASN A 60 -6.61 -7.38 3.47
CA ASN A 60 -6.99 -8.47 4.37
C ASN A 60 -5.75 -9.22 4.89
N PRO A 61 -5.12 -8.79 6.00
CA PRO A 61 -3.86 -9.36 6.44
C PRO A 61 -3.99 -10.76 7.06
N VAL A 62 -5.11 -11.08 7.71
CA VAL A 62 -5.28 -12.33 8.47
C VAL A 62 -6.17 -13.36 7.76
N GLY A 63 -6.48 -13.14 6.47
CA GLY A 63 -7.35 -14.04 5.69
C GLY A 63 -8.83 -13.91 6.05
N PHE A 64 -9.65 -14.68 5.35
CA PHE A 64 -11.11 -14.65 5.54
C PHE A 64 -11.51 -15.39 6.80
N ASN A 65 -12.35 -14.76 7.60
CA ASN A 65 -12.99 -15.38 8.77
C ASN A 65 -12.02 -16.11 9.71
N HIS A 66 -10.88 -15.46 10.02
CA HIS A 66 -9.93 -15.97 11.00
C HIS A 66 -10.65 -16.35 12.30
N PRO A 67 -10.38 -17.51 12.94
CA PRO A 67 -11.14 -17.97 14.12
C PRO A 67 -11.25 -16.91 15.22
N ARG A 68 -10.17 -16.20 15.54
CA ARG A 68 -10.13 -15.16 16.56
C ARG A 68 -10.91 -13.90 16.21
N VAL A 69 -11.12 -13.63 14.91
CA VAL A 69 -12.01 -12.54 14.44
C VAL A 69 -13.49 -12.96 14.55
N ARG A 70 -13.75 -14.26 14.53
CA ARG A 70 -15.10 -14.85 14.64
C ARG A 70 -15.54 -15.10 16.08
N GLU A 71 -14.70 -14.89 17.07
CA GLU A 71 -15.05 -15.01 18.49
C GLU A 71 -16.27 -14.12 18.82
N GLU A 72 -17.23 -14.66 19.55
CA GLU A 72 -18.50 -13.98 19.83
C GLU A 72 -18.30 -12.65 20.60
N ALA A 73 -17.39 -12.63 21.56
CA ALA A 73 -17.08 -11.42 22.32
C ALA A 73 -16.54 -10.29 21.41
N PHE A 74 -15.65 -10.62 20.46
CA PHE A 74 -15.11 -9.65 19.54
C PHE A 74 -16.16 -9.18 18.52
N ARG A 75 -16.97 -10.10 17.99
CA ARG A 75 -18.08 -9.76 17.08
C ARG A 75 -19.08 -8.82 17.74
N ARG A 76 -19.44 -9.06 19.00
CA ARG A 76 -20.31 -8.19 19.77
C ARG A 76 -19.69 -6.81 19.95
N LYS A 77 -18.46 -6.72 20.45
CA LYS A 77 -17.70 -5.46 20.58
C LYS A 77 -17.69 -4.69 19.26
N LEU A 78 -17.34 -5.35 18.15
CA LEU A 78 -17.27 -4.73 16.83
C LEU A 78 -18.64 -4.24 16.36
N GLY A 79 -19.72 -5.01 16.64
CA GLY A 79 -21.11 -4.64 16.36
C GLY A 79 -21.54 -3.39 17.12
N ASP A 80 -21.27 -3.34 18.41
CA ASP A 80 -21.60 -2.19 19.27
C ASP A 80 -20.87 -0.92 18.80
N VAL A 81 -19.58 -1.02 18.48
CA VAL A 81 -18.77 0.10 17.97
C VAL A 81 -19.27 0.57 16.58
N ALA A 82 -19.80 -0.33 15.75
CA ALA A 82 -20.25 -0.01 14.42
C ALA A 82 -21.62 0.68 14.34
N ILE A 83 -22.37 0.75 15.45
CA ILE A 83 -23.70 1.42 15.52
C ILE A 83 -23.59 2.91 15.24
N HIS A 84 -22.52 3.54 15.72
CA HIS A 84 -22.24 4.96 15.53
C HIS A 84 -20.85 5.19 14.93
N ASN A 85 -20.69 6.28 14.19
CA ASN A 85 -19.40 6.73 13.70
C ASN A 85 -19.04 8.06 14.39
N PRO A 86 -18.37 8.03 15.55
CA PRO A 86 -18.06 9.23 16.33
C PRO A 86 -17.02 10.10 15.62
N SER A 87 -17.03 11.41 15.96
CA SER A 87 -15.96 12.35 15.60
C SER A 87 -14.77 12.12 16.54
N ASN A 88 -13.88 11.18 16.18
CA ASN A 88 -12.74 10.77 17.03
C ASN A 88 -11.71 11.90 17.21
N SER A 89 -11.77 12.95 16.40
CA SER A 89 -10.93 14.15 16.56
C SER A 89 -11.41 15.09 17.67
N ASP A 90 -12.68 14.97 18.10
CA ASP A 90 -13.31 15.88 19.04
C ASP A 90 -13.83 15.14 20.29
N ILE A 91 -14.22 13.88 20.14
CA ILE A 91 -14.81 13.06 21.21
C ILE A 91 -14.05 11.72 21.26
N TYR A 92 -13.44 11.46 22.41
CA TYR A 92 -12.57 10.31 22.60
C TYR A 92 -13.32 9.13 23.22
N THR A 93 -12.93 7.91 22.87
CA THR A 93 -13.48 6.66 23.42
C THR A 93 -12.38 5.80 24.03
N VAL A 94 -12.78 4.90 24.91
CA VAL A 94 -11.88 3.89 25.50
C VAL A 94 -11.28 3.00 24.38
N GLU A 95 -12.11 2.61 23.40
CA GLU A 95 -11.69 1.76 22.28
C GLU A 95 -10.63 2.44 21.41
N MET A 96 -10.72 3.76 21.21
CA MET A 96 -9.68 4.50 20.50
C MET A 96 -8.38 4.52 21.32
N ALA A 97 -8.46 4.74 22.64
CA ALA A 97 -7.28 4.74 23.49
C ALA A 97 -6.59 3.38 23.52
N ASP A 98 -7.33 2.28 23.68
CA ASP A 98 -6.84 0.90 23.62
C ASP A 98 -6.16 0.60 22.30
N PHE A 99 -6.77 1.05 21.19
CA PHE A 99 -6.19 0.91 19.84
C PHE A 99 -4.86 1.65 19.73
N VAL A 100 -4.82 2.93 20.11
CA VAL A 100 -3.60 3.78 20.01
C VAL A 100 -2.48 3.20 20.87
N GLU A 101 -2.77 2.73 22.08
CA GLU A 101 -1.80 2.08 22.96
C GLU A 101 -1.26 0.79 22.32
N THR A 102 -2.13 -0.07 21.81
CA THR A 102 -1.75 -1.32 21.15
C THR A 102 -0.91 -1.06 19.88
N PHE A 103 -1.33 -0.12 19.04
CA PHE A 103 -0.62 0.24 17.82
C PHE A 103 0.75 0.83 18.13
N SER A 104 0.84 1.74 19.12
CA SER A 104 2.10 2.36 19.56
C SER A 104 3.08 1.32 20.10
N ARG A 105 2.60 0.38 20.89
CA ARG A 105 3.42 -0.67 21.50
C ARG A 105 3.93 -1.70 20.49
N LEU A 106 3.08 -2.10 19.54
CA LEU A 106 3.37 -3.22 18.65
C LEU A 106 3.96 -2.81 17.31
N ALA A 107 3.55 -1.67 16.74
CA ALA A 107 3.87 -1.38 15.35
C ALA A 107 4.40 0.03 15.07
N ILE A 108 4.11 1.03 15.87
CA ILE A 108 4.65 2.38 15.64
C ILE A 108 6.16 2.39 15.98
N PRO A 109 7.03 2.81 15.01
CA PRO A 109 8.46 2.94 15.28
C PRO A 109 8.74 4.02 16.35
N ARG A 110 9.60 3.73 17.31
CA ARG A 110 9.88 4.65 18.45
C ARG A 110 10.36 6.05 18.04
N HIS A 111 11.00 6.19 16.88
CA HIS A 111 11.46 7.47 16.37
C HIS A 111 10.36 8.30 15.68
N LEU A 112 9.15 7.75 15.52
CA LEU A 112 7.96 8.38 14.93
C LEU A 112 6.82 8.51 15.94
N PRO A 113 6.95 9.33 16.98
CA PRO A 113 5.98 9.39 18.09
C PRO A 113 4.67 10.11 17.77
N HIS A 114 4.63 10.91 16.73
CA HIS A 114 3.42 11.62 16.31
C HIS A 114 2.53 10.72 15.48
N LEU A 115 1.23 10.65 15.78
CA LEU A 115 0.24 9.84 15.07
C LEU A 115 -0.92 10.71 14.60
N PHE A 116 -1.26 10.61 13.32
CA PHE A 116 -2.47 11.20 12.75
C PHE A 116 -3.31 10.10 12.08
N LEU A 117 -4.63 10.10 12.35
CA LEU A 117 -5.58 9.12 11.85
C LEU A 117 -6.61 9.77 10.93
N VAL A 118 -6.97 9.06 9.85
CA VAL A 118 -7.93 9.52 8.84
C VAL A 118 -8.52 8.33 8.07
N ALA A 119 -9.63 8.53 7.39
CA ALA A 119 -10.21 7.54 6.48
C ALA A 119 -9.65 7.70 5.05
N GLY A 120 -8.93 6.68 4.56
CA GLY A 120 -8.43 6.61 3.20
C GLY A 120 -6.93 6.89 3.04
N GLY A 121 -6.21 5.98 2.34
CA GLY A 121 -4.75 6.05 2.15
C GLY A 121 -4.29 7.28 1.38
N ALA A 122 -5.02 7.72 0.34
CA ALA A 122 -4.70 8.94 -0.38
C ALA A 122 -4.81 10.18 0.53
N VAL A 123 -5.81 10.23 1.40
CA VAL A 123 -6.00 11.33 2.36
C VAL A 123 -4.93 11.30 3.45
N ALA A 124 -4.45 10.11 3.83
CA ALA A 124 -3.30 9.97 4.74
C ALA A 124 -2.03 10.60 4.12
N VAL A 125 -1.72 10.28 2.87
CA VAL A 125 -0.60 10.88 2.12
C VAL A 125 -0.77 12.39 2.00
N GLU A 126 -1.97 12.88 1.69
CA GLU A 126 -2.23 14.33 1.59
C GLU A 126 -1.95 15.08 2.90
N ASN A 127 -2.35 14.50 4.04
CA ASN A 127 -2.08 15.13 5.32
C ASN A 127 -0.60 15.03 5.73
N ALA A 128 0.10 13.94 5.38
CA ALA A 128 1.55 13.83 5.55
C ALA A 128 2.30 14.94 4.75
N ILE A 129 1.85 15.20 3.52
CA ILE A 129 2.41 16.28 2.67
C ILE A 129 2.06 17.66 3.22
N LYS A 130 0.83 17.86 3.72
CA LYS A 130 0.47 19.12 4.40
C LYS A 130 1.35 19.38 5.62
N ALA A 131 1.67 18.34 6.38
CA ALA A 131 2.60 18.45 7.51
C ALA A 131 4.01 18.87 7.04
N ALA A 132 4.48 18.31 5.92
CA ALA A 132 5.76 18.69 5.33
C ALA A 132 5.77 20.14 4.81
N PHE A 133 4.72 20.59 4.14
CA PHE A 133 4.58 21.98 3.72
C PHE A 133 4.57 22.95 4.89
N ASP A 134 3.75 22.65 5.91
CA ASP A 134 3.65 23.48 7.11
C ASP A 134 5.01 23.63 7.81
N TRP A 135 5.71 22.51 8.00
CA TRP A 135 7.05 22.48 8.58
C TRP A 135 8.05 23.31 7.77
N LYS A 136 8.15 23.08 6.45
CA LYS A 136 9.16 23.75 5.62
C LYS A 136 8.89 25.25 5.47
N VAL A 137 7.63 25.64 5.26
CA VAL A 137 7.25 27.05 5.18
C VAL A 137 7.57 27.79 6.48
N ARG A 138 7.23 27.22 7.64
CA ARG A 138 7.53 27.83 8.96
C ARG A 138 9.03 27.95 9.20
N LYS A 139 9.81 26.95 8.84
CA LYS A 139 11.29 27.04 8.91
C LYS A 139 11.85 28.15 8.05
N ASN A 140 11.35 28.28 6.83
CA ASN A 140 11.78 29.34 5.91
C ASN A 140 11.43 30.73 6.44
N LEU A 141 10.22 30.90 6.95
CA LEU A 141 9.78 32.18 7.58
C LEU A 141 10.62 32.52 8.82
N ALA A 142 10.92 31.53 9.66
CA ALA A 142 11.78 31.72 10.84
C ALA A 142 13.22 32.15 10.50
N ARG A 143 13.71 31.81 9.29
CA ARG A 143 14.99 32.30 8.75
C ARG A 143 14.91 33.66 8.08
N GLY A 144 13.73 34.29 8.05
CA GLY A 144 13.51 35.59 7.42
C GLY A 144 13.36 35.52 5.89
N LEU A 145 13.11 34.37 5.30
CA LEU A 145 12.82 34.28 3.87
C LEU A 145 11.47 34.95 3.56
N SER A 146 11.44 35.79 2.54
CA SER A 146 10.23 36.48 2.09
C SER A 146 9.35 35.56 1.24
N GLY A 147 8.03 35.65 1.41
CA GLY A 147 7.04 34.88 0.66
C GLY A 147 6.89 33.43 1.18
N VAL A 148 5.91 32.73 0.61
CA VAL A 148 5.63 31.33 0.95
C VAL A 148 6.47 30.41 0.06
N ARG A 149 7.46 29.75 0.64
CA ARG A 149 8.32 28.73 -0.01
C ARG A 149 8.33 27.48 0.84
N GLY A 150 8.43 26.32 0.22
CA GLY A 150 8.36 25.02 0.87
C GLY A 150 7.09 24.25 0.45
N GLN A 151 6.70 24.36 -0.82
CA GLN A 151 5.44 23.80 -1.33
C GLN A 151 5.63 22.81 -2.48
N GLN A 152 6.84 22.31 -2.68
CA GLN A 152 7.12 21.29 -3.71
C GLN A 152 7.54 19.97 -3.11
N ILE A 153 7.19 18.88 -3.79
CA ILE A 153 7.50 17.50 -3.40
C ILE A 153 8.29 16.81 -4.49
N LEU A 154 9.45 16.25 -4.14
CA LEU A 154 10.20 15.32 -4.98
C LEU A 154 9.49 13.96 -4.96
N HIS A 155 9.22 13.39 -6.13
CA HIS A 155 8.57 12.09 -6.27
C HIS A 155 9.08 11.36 -7.52
N PHE A 156 8.78 10.05 -7.63
CA PHE A 156 9.38 9.21 -8.66
C PHE A 156 8.40 8.85 -9.79
N GLN A 157 8.95 8.56 -10.97
CA GLN A 157 8.21 7.90 -12.03
C GLN A 157 7.68 6.54 -11.55
N GLN A 158 6.57 6.10 -12.11
CA GLN A 158 5.88 4.85 -11.75
C GLN A 158 5.37 4.77 -10.30
N ALA A 159 5.39 5.86 -9.53
CA ALA A 159 4.83 5.90 -8.18
C ALA A 159 3.30 5.94 -8.19
N PHE A 160 2.69 5.44 -7.10
CA PHE A 160 1.26 5.53 -6.88
C PHE A 160 0.96 5.91 -5.42
N HIS A 161 0.65 7.17 -5.19
CA HIS A 161 0.37 7.72 -3.87
C HIS A 161 -1.11 8.02 -3.61
N GLY A 162 -1.97 7.77 -4.58
CA GLY A 162 -3.41 7.99 -4.49
C GLY A 162 -3.98 8.78 -5.68
N ARG A 163 -5.27 9.13 -5.59
CA ARG A 163 -6.01 9.79 -6.68
C ARG A 163 -6.70 11.09 -6.25
N THR A 164 -6.41 11.60 -5.07
CA THR A 164 -6.87 12.91 -4.59
C THR A 164 -5.86 14.00 -4.98
N GLY A 165 -6.15 15.28 -4.81
CA GLY A 165 -5.41 16.42 -5.34
C GLY A 165 -3.87 16.32 -5.33
N TYR A 166 -3.25 16.42 -4.15
CA TYR A 166 -1.79 16.32 -4.02
C TYR A 166 -1.28 14.91 -4.37
N ALA A 167 -1.94 13.87 -3.89
CA ALA A 167 -1.56 12.48 -4.14
C ALA A 167 -1.61 12.14 -5.63
N LEU A 168 -2.63 12.64 -6.39
CA LEU A 168 -2.74 12.46 -7.83
C LEU A 168 -1.58 13.12 -8.59
N SER A 169 -1.10 14.26 -8.10
CA SER A 169 0.02 14.99 -8.71
C SER A 169 1.31 14.19 -8.69
N MET A 170 1.49 13.33 -7.67
CA MET A 170 2.65 12.45 -7.51
C MET A 170 2.45 11.07 -8.11
N THR A 171 1.21 10.67 -8.39
CA THR A 171 0.91 9.38 -9.03
C THR A 171 1.30 9.40 -10.51
N ASN A 172 2.05 8.37 -10.95
CA ASN A 172 2.53 8.21 -12.31
C ASN A 172 2.32 6.76 -12.78
N THR A 173 1.07 6.35 -12.89
CA THR A 173 0.66 5.00 -13.30
C THR A 173 0.75 4.79 -14.82
N ALA A 174 0.98 3.55 -15.26
CA ALA A 174 0.89 3.16 -16.66
C ALA A 174 -0.55 3.23 -17.22
N ASP A 175 -1.56 3.09 -16.35
CA ASP A 175 -2.97 3.21 -16.74
C ASP A 175 -3.39 4.68 -16.77
N ARG A 176 -3.29 5.29 -17.96
CA ARG A 176 -3.58 6.70 -18.22
C ARG A 176 -5.00 7.10 -17.84
N ARG A 177 -5.98 6.18 -17.88
CA ARG A 177 -7.39 6.45 -17.51
C ARG A 177 -7.53 6.92 -16.06
N LYS A 178 -6.56 6.59 -15.20
CA LYS A 178 -6.55 6.98 -13.77
C LYS A 178 -6.12 8.41 -13.53
N ILE A 179 -5.41 9.04 -14.47
CA ILE A 179 -4.69 10.31 -14.24
C ILE A 179 -4.91 11.38 -15.32
N ASP A 180 -5.40 11.02 -16.51
CA ASP A 180 -5.60 11.99 -17.60
C ASP A 180 -6.75 12.95 -17.30
N TYR A 181 -6.63 14.16 -17.86
CA TYR A 181 -7.59 15.25 -17.79
C TYR A 181 -7.83 15.84 -16.39
N PHE A 182 -7.19 15.36 -15.35
CA PHE A 182 -7.28 15.92 -14.01
C PHE A 182 -6.14 16.92 -13.75
N PRO A 183 -6.42 18.13 -13.19
CA PRO A 183 -5.39 19.09 -12.83
C PRO A 183 -4.39 18.50 -11.84
N LYS A 184 -3.12 18.83 -12.01
CA LYS A 184 -2.01 18.35 -11.16
C LYS A 184 -1.00 19.48 -10.94
N PHE A 185 -0.32 19.44 -9.78
CA PHE A 185 0.82 20.28 -9.50
C PHE A 185 2.05 19.80 -10.29
N SER A 186 2.84 20.72 -10.82
CA SER A 186 4.05 20.44 -11.60
C SER A 186 5.27 20.33 -10.69
N TRP A 187 5.23 19.40 -9.75
CA TRP A 187 6.35 19.11 -8.85
C TRP A 187 7.43 18.25 -9.53
N PRO A 188 8.72 18.35 -9.08
CA PRO A 188 9.81 17.61 -9.73
C PRO A 188 9.61 16.10 -9.65
N ARG A 189 9.56 15.44 -10.81
CA ARG A 189 9.42 13.99 -10.94
C ARG A 189 10.73 13.37 -11.39
N ILE A 190 11.27 12.49 -10.57
CA ILE A 190 12.58 11.87 -10.69
C ILE A 190 12.47 10.54 -11.44
N VAL A 191 13.48 10.21 -12.25
CA VAL A 191 13.57 8.91 -12.90
C VAL A 191 13.58 7.78 -11.87
N ASN A 192 12.95 6.65 -12.21
CA ASN A 192 12.82 5.51 -11.33
C ASN A 192 14.00 4.52 -11.49
N PRO A 193 14.94 4.43 -10.52
CA PRO A 193 16.08 3.51 -10.59
C PRO A 193 15.71 2.13 -10.03
N LYS A 194 14.75 1.46 -10.68
CA LYS A 194 14.28 0.14 -10.25
C LYS A 194 15.25 -0.97 -10.61
N ILE A 195 15.39 -1.94 -9.73
CA ILE A 195 16.14 -3.18 -9.96
C ILE A 195 15.44 -4.01 -11.05
N ARG A 196 16.21 -4.61 -11.95
CA ARG A 196 15.79 -5.66 -12.86
C ARG A 196 16.43 -6.98 -12.43
N PHE A 197 15.62 -8.03 -12.36
CA PHE A 197 16.07 -9.38 -12.05
C PHE A 197 16.13 -10.26 -13.32
N PRO A 198 17.06 -11.27 -13.36
CA PRO A 198 18.08 -11.50 -12.34
C PRO A 198 19.12 -10.36 -12.32
N ARG A 199 19.84 -10.23 -11.20
CA ARG A 199 20.86 -9.19 -11.01
C ARG A 199 22.18 -9.56 -11.74
N THR A 200 22.14 -9.51 -13.08
CA THR A 200 23.33 -9.68 -13.92
C THR A 200 24.22 -8.44 -13.88
N GLU A 201 25.47 -8.56 -14.29
CA GLU A 201 26.42 -7.41 -14.37
C GLU A 201 25.84 -6.27 -15.22
N GLU A 202 25.21 -6.60 -16.35
CA GLU A 202 24.57 -5.60 -17.23
C GLU A 202 23.39 -4.91 -16.53
N ASN A 203 22.50 -5.66 -15.88
CA ASN A 203 21.39 -5.08 -15.13
C ASN A 203 21.88 -4.19 -13.97
N GLU A 204 22.95 -4.58 -13.30
CA GLU A 204 23.58 -3.78 -12.23
C GLU A 204 24.22 -2.49 -12.80
N ARG A 205 24.88 -2.56 -13.95
CA ARG A 205 25.47 -1.39 -14.63
C ARG A 205 24.37 -0.38 -14.96
N VAL A 206 23.30 -0.82 -15.60
CA VAL A 206 22.15 0.01 -15.96
C VAL A 206 21.47 0.62 -14.72
N LEU A 207 21.33 -0.17 -13.65
CA LEU A 207 20.77 0.28 -12.38
C LEU A 207 21.58 1.43 -11.77
N ARG A 208 22.90 1.25 -11.65
CA ARG A 208 23.80 2.29 -11.08
C ARG A 208 23.79 3.57 -11.90
N GLU A 209 23.69 3.49 -13.22
CA GLU A 209 23.55 4.66 -14.08
C GLU A 209 22.23 5.39 -13.82
N ARG A 210 21.13 4.65 -13.69
CA ARG A 210 19.81 5.23 -13.35
C ARG A 210 19.78 5.85 -11.97
N GLU A 211 20.43 5.23 -10.97
CA GLU A 211 20.56 5.81 -9.63
C GLU A 211 21.34 7.12 -9.67
N ARG A 212 22.47 7.15 -10.40
CA ARG A 212 23.24 8.39 -10.60
C ARG A 212 22.36 9.48 -11.24
N THR A 213 21.66 9.16 -12.33
CA THR A 213 20.74 10.09 -12.99
C THR A 213 19.66 10.59 -12.03
N ALA A 214 19.08 9.72 -11.19
CA ALA A 214 18.07 10.10 -10.20
C ALA A 214 18.65 11.10 -9.18
N ILE A 215 19.85 10.83 -8.66
CA ILE A 215 20.52 11.73 -7.71
C ILE A 215 20.86 13.09 -8.36
N GLU A 216 21.34 13.09 -9.61
CA GLU A 216 21.60 14.33 -10.37
C GLU A 216 20.32 15.15 -10.59
N GLN A 217 19.19 14.50 -10.94
CA GLN A 217 17.89 15.16 -11.07
C GLN A 217 17.41 15.75 -9.75
N ILE A 218 17.59 15.04 -8.63
CA ILE A 218 17.24 15.56 -7.30
C ILE A 218 18.10 16.79 -6.98
N LYS A 219 19.40 16.75 -7.19
CA LYS A 219 20.30 17.88 -6.96
C LYS A 219 19.95 19.08 -7.85
N ALA A 220 19.63 18.84 -9.12
CA ALA A 220 19.18 19.88 -10.03
C ALA A 220 17.85 20.51 -9.57
N ALA A 221 16.88 19.71 -9.15
CA ALA A 221 15.60 20.19 -8.62
C ALA A 221 15.79 21.02 -7.35
N LEU A 222 16.67 20.61 -6.43
CA LEU A 222 17.02 21.36 -5.21
C LEU A 222 17.68 22.71 -5.55
N HIS A 223 18.54 22.74 -6.55
CA HIS A 223 19.18 24.00 -7.00
C HIS A 223 18.17 24.95 -7.66
N GLN A 224 17.30 24.42 -8.53
CA GLN A 224 16.27 25.22 -9.27
C GLN A 224 15.18 25.73 -8.34
N ASN A 225 14.81 24.96 -7.33
CA ASN A 225 13.72 25.26 -6.39
C ASN A 225 14.27 25.47 -4.97
N LYS A 226 15.30 26.30 -4.85
CA LYS A 226 15.96 26.57 -3.58
C LYS A 226 14.95 26.98 -2.51
N ASP A 227 14.99 26.33 -1.37
CA ASP A 227 14.12 26.51 -0.21
C ASP A 227 12.64 26.13 -0.44
N ASP A 228 12.26 25.65 -1.63
CA ASP A 228 10.86 25.33 -1.94
C ASP A 228 10.54 23.81 -1.88
N ILE A 229 11.55 22.95 -1.80
CA ILE A 229 11.34 21.53 -1.61
C ILE A 229 11.05 21.24 -0.14
N ALA A 230 9.83 20.75 0.15
CA ALA A 230 9.38 20.41 1.50
C ALA A 230 9.71 18.95 1.86
N ALA A 231 9.57 18.03 0.91
CA ALA A 231 9.82 16.62 1.15
C ALA A 231 10.15 15.86 -0.14
N LEU A 232 10.71 14.67 0.05
CA LEU A 232 10.77 13.60 -0.94
C LEU A 232 9.87 12.46 -0.45
N ILE A 233 9.01 11.92 -1.34
CA ILE A 233 8.16 10.76 -1.04
C ILE A 233 8.52 9.57 -1.94
N ILE A 234 8.57 8.37 -1.36
CA ILE A 234 8.85 7.13 -2.07
C ILE A 234 8.11 5.94 -1.42
N GLU A 235 7.62 5.02 -2.26
CA GLU A 235 7.20 3.69 -1.81
C GLU A 235 8.46 2.82 -1.62
N PRO A 236 8.65 2.09 -0.51
CA PRO A 236 9.79 1.18 -0.35
C PRO A 236 9.87 0.10 -1.44
N ILE A 237 8.71 -0.35 -1.91
CA ILE A 237 8.53 -1.12 -3.14
C ILE A 237 7.33 -0.51 -3.85
N GLN A 238 7.50 -0.04 -5.08
CA GLN A 238 6.39 0.54 -5.84
C GLN A 238 5.41 -0.54 -6.26
N GLY A 239 4.27 -0.63 -5.56
CA GLY A 239 3.33 -1.71 -5.78
C GLY A 239 2.55 -1.61 -7.09
N GLU A 240 1.80 -0.53 -7.31
CA GLU A 240 0.99 -0.34 -8.52
C GLU A 240 1.86 -0.11 -9.76
N GLY A 241 3.00 0.52 -9.59
CA GLY A 241 3.95 0.82 -10.67
C GLY A 241 4.67 -0.40 -11.25
N GLY A 242 4.50 -1.60 -10.67
CA GLY A 242 5.08 -2.83 -11.20
C GLY A 242 5.90 -3.64 -10.19
N ASP A 243 5.63 -3.55 -8.90
CA ASP A 243 6.44 -4.17 -7.85
C ASP A 243 7.95 -3.87 -8.00
N ASN A 244 8.26 -2.59 -8.19
CA ASN A 244 9.62 -2.14 -8.44
C ASN A 244 10.42 -2.07 -7.14
N HIS A 245 11.53 -2.77 -7.09
CA HIS A 245 12.45 -2.82 -5.97
C HIS A 245 13.61 -1.85 -6.14
N PHE A 246 14.19 -1.42 -5.03
CA PHE A 246 15.33 -0.51 -4.94
C PHE A 246 16.47 -1.10 -4.13
N ARG A 247 17.69 -0.59 -4.33
CA ARG A 247 18.83 -0.94 -3.49
C ARG A 247 18.81 -0.16 -2.16
N GLN A 248 19.41 -0.75 -1.16
CA GLN A 248 19.59 -0.11 0.16
C GLN A 248 20.40 1.18 0.06
N GLU A 249 21.49 1.15 -0.71
CA GLU A 249 22.40 2.28 -0.88
C GLU A 249 21.70 3.49 -1.53
N PHE A 250 20.73 3.25 -2.40
CA PHE A 250 19.92 4.34 -2.97
C PHE A 250 19.07 5.03 -1.89
N PHE A 251 18.39 4.27 -1.04
CA PHE A 251 17.63 4.83 0.09
C PHE A 251 18.52 5.60 1.07
N GLN A 252 19.74 5.11 1.35
CA GLN A 252 20.71 5.80 2.20
C GLN A 252 21.16 7.13 1.58
N GLN A 253 21.37 7.18 0.26
CA GLN A 253 21.66 8.44 -0.44
C GLN A 253 20.48 9.42 -0.39
N LEU A 254 19.24 8.94 -0.53
CA LEU A 254 18.04 9.80 -0.40
C LEU A 254 17.95 10.38 1.03
N ARG A 255 18.24 9.58 2.06
CA ARG A 255 18.25 10.04 3.44
C ARG A 255 19.32 11.12 3.67
N ALA A 256 20.53 10.89 3.19
CA ALA A 256 21.62 11.86 3.29
C ALA A 256 21.26 13.19 2.60
N LEU A 257 20.71 13.13 1.38
CA LEU A 257 20.26 14.33 0.68
C LEU A 257 19.15 15.09 1.44
N ALA A 258 18.24 14.37 2.10
CA ALA A 258 17.18 14.99 2.89
C ALA A 258 17.74 15.70 4.13
N ASP A 259 18.78 15.16 4.74
CA ASP A 259 19.44 15.78 5.89
C ASP A 259 20.28 16.99 5.46
N GLU A 260 21.08 16.87 4.41
CA GLU A 260 21.95 17.93 3.89
C GLU A 260 21.15 19.14 3.37
N ASN A 261 19.97 18.91 2.79
CA ASN A 261 19.19 19.95 2.13
C ASN A 261 17.91 20.32 2.88
N GLU A 262 17.73 19.79 4.08
CA GLU A 262 16.63 20.15 4.99
C GLU A 262 15.24 20.04 4.36
N PHE A 263 14.93 18.85 3.83
CA PHE A 263 13.58 18.43 3.48
C PHE A 263 13.22 17.12 4.20
N LEU A 264 11.92 16.82 4.34
CA LEU A 264 11.47 15.59 5.01
C LEU A 264 11.56 14.39 4.08
N PHE A 265 11.98 13.26 4.62
CA PHE A 265 11.98 11.97 3.93
C PHE A 265 10.72 11.19 4.31
N ILE A 266 9.78 11.06 3.36
CA ILE A 266 8.49 10.39 3.56
C ILE A 266 8.52 9.02 2.89
N VAL A 267 8.19 7.96 3.64
CA VAL A 267 7.95 6.63 3.06
C VAL A 267 6.44 6.33 3.01
N ASP A 268 5.98 5.93 1.84
CA ASP A 268 4.61 5.49 1.64
C ASP A 268 4.53 3.96 1.80
N GLU A 269 4.10 3.55 2.99
CA GLU A 269 3.93 2.14 3.39
C GLU A 269 2.47 1.67 3.27
N VAL A 270 1.62 2.43 2.61
CA VAL A 270 0.19 2.09 2.46
C VAL A 270 0.01 0.69 1.85
N GLN A 271 0.89 0.24 0.97
CA GLN A 271 0.82 -1.12 0.43
C GLN A 271 1.81 -2.10 1.06
N THR A 272 3.01 -1.65 1.37
CA THR A 272 4.15 -2.49 1.80
C THR A 272 4.11 -2.85 3.28
N GLY A 273 3.50 -2.02 4.12
CA GLY A 273 3.51 -2.16 5.58
C GLY A 273 2.72 -3.35 6.13
N VAL A 274 2.74 -3.48 7.43
CA VAL A 274 2.05 -4.50 8.22
C VAL A 274 2.45 -5.92 7.81
N GLY A 275 3.75 -6.21 7.91
CA GLY A 275 4.27 -7.57 7.83
C GLY A 275 4.44 -8.17 6.43
N LEU A 276 3.84 -7.59 5.38
CA LEU A 276 3.79 -8.19 4.04
C LEU A 276 5.17 -8.56 3.48
N THR A 277 6.19 -7.77 3.77
CA THR A 277 7.56 -7.95 3.26
C THR A 277 8.46 -8.78 4.19
N GLY A 278 7.91 -9.38 5.26
CA GLY A 278 8.67 -10.11 6.28
C GLY A 278 9.31 -9.20 7.34
N LYS A 279 8.98 -7.91 7.34
CA LYS A 279 9.21 -6.95 8.43
C LYS A 279 7.93 -6.13 8.64
N MET A 280 7.72 -5.59 9.83
CA MET A 280 6.50 -4.80 10.12
C MET A 280 6.33 -3.66 9.11
N TRP A 281 7.41 -2.94 8.81
CA TRP A 281 7.47 -1.89 7.80
C TRP A 281 8.59 -2.17 6.81
N ALA A 282 8.34 -1.98 5.52
CA ALA A 282 9.29 -2.33 4.47
C ALA A 282 10.53 -1.42 4.47
N TYR A 283 10.44 -0.17 4.93
CA TYR A 283 11.60 0.71 5.07
C TYR A 283 12.72 0.10 5.94
N GLN A 284 12.36 -0.79 6.90
CA GLN A 284 13.30 -1.48 7.77
C GLN A 284 14.29 -2.40 7.03
N HIS A 285 14.06 -2.65 5.73
CA HIS A 285 15.00 -3.38 4.88
C HIS A 285 16.16 -2.51 4.35
N PHE A 286 16.09 -1.19 4.51
CA PHE A 286 17.02 -0.25 3.87
C PHE A 286 17.99 0.42 4.85
N ASP A 287 17.88 0.12 6.13
CA ASP A 287 18.69 0.71 7.19
C ASP A 287 18.69 2.25 7.17
N VAL A 288 17.49 2.82 7.05
CA VAL A 288 17.23 4.26 7.08
C VAL A 288 16.07 4.56 8.03
N LEU A 289 16.03 5.77 8.59
CA LEU A 289 14.93 6.24 9.41
C LEU A 289 14.19 7.35 8.65
N PRO A 290 12.93 7.11 8.23
CA PRO A 290 12.12 8.14 7.61
C PRO A 290 11.68 9.20 8.64
N ASP A 291 11.40 10.42 8.18
CA ASP A 291 10.79 11.46 9.00
C ASP A 291 9.28 11.27 9.12
N VAL A 292 8.66 10.71 8.08
CA VAL A 292 7.22 10.45 8.02
C VAL A 292 6.98 9.09 7.36
N LEU A 293 6.03 8.32 7.90
CA LEU A 293 5.57 7.05 7.35
C LEU A 293 4.06 7.09 7.19
N CYS A 294 3.59 6.97 5.94
CA CYS A 294 2.17 6.86 5.62
C CYS A 294 1.72 5.40 5.68
N PHE A 295 0.55 5.13 6.25
CA PHE A 295 0.00 3.78 6.36
C PHE A 295 -1.48 3.71 5.96
N GLY A 296 -1.93 2.52 5.58
CA GLY A 296 -3.31 2.25 5.15
C GLY A 296 -3.50 0.79 4.76
N LYS A 297 -4.56 0.49 4.03
CA LYS A 297 -4.90 -0.87 3.58
C LYS A 297 -4.99 -1.86 4.75
N LYS A 298 -3.91 -2.64 5.02
CA LYS A 298 -3.87 -3.63 6.09
C LYS A 298 -4.12 -3.09 7.49
N THR A 299 -3.81 -1.80 7.71
CA THR A 299 -4.12 -1.11 8.96
C THR A 299 -5.60 -0.81 9.14
N GLN A 300 -6.44 -1.06 8.14
CA GLN A 300 -7.88 -0.73 8.09
C GLN A 300 -8.14 0.78 8.21
N VAL A 301 -7.83 1.39 9.36
CA VAL A 301 -7.73 2.85 9.49
C VAL A 301 -6.43 3.34 8.82
N CYS A 302 -6.48 4.48 8.18
CA CYS A 302 -5.34 5.08 7.52
C CYS A 302 -4.77 6.25 8.32
N GLY A 303 -3.57 6.70 7.97
CA GLY A 303 -2.93 7.83 8.64
C GLY A 303 -1.44 7.92 8.31
N PHE A 304 -0.76 8.70 9.12
CA PHE A 304 0.70 8.75 9.10
C PHE A 304 1.25 8.88 10.52
N VAL A 305 2.49 8.45 10.69
CA VAL A 305 3.31 8.73 11.87
C VAL A 305 4.50 9.58 11.48
N ALA A 306 4.95 10.46 12.37
CA ALA A 306 6.03 11.40 12.09
C ALA A 306 7.03 11.50 13.24
N SER A 307 8.26 11.88 12.88
CA SER A 307 9.37 12.10 13.81
C SER A 307 9.27 13.45 14.53
N ARG A 308 10.06 13.59 15.59
CA ARG A 308 10.25 14.87 16.30
C ARG A 308 10.92 15.95 15.45
N ARG A 309 11.30 15.66 14.21
CA ARG A 309 11.77 16.69 13.27
C ARG A 309 10.69 17.75 13.00
N LEU A 310 9.40 17.36 13.10
CA LEU A 310 8.31 18.35 13.04
C LEU A 310 8.32 19.35 14.20
N ASP A 311 8.83 18.95 15.37
CA ASP A 311 8.90 19.80 16.58
C ASP A 311 9.95 20.92 16.42
N GLU A 312 10.76 20.94 15.35
CA GLU A 312 11.68 22.04 15.03
C GLU A 312 10.96 23.37 14.72
N VAL A 313 9.64 23.34 14.55
CA VAL A 313 8.79 24.54 14.35
C VAL A 313 7.70 24.56 15.42
N GLU A 314 7.55 25.72 16.10
CA GLU A 314 6.72 25.85 17.30
C GLU A 314 5.24 25.51 17.08
N HIS A 315 4.65 25.94 15.95
CA HIS A 315 3.23 25.77 15.63
C HIS A 315 3.00 24.72 14.53
N HIS A 316 3.71 23.57 14.62
CA HIS A 316 3.54 22.48 13.67
C HIS A 316 2.16 21.80 13.78
N VAL A 317 1.83 20.98 12.78
CA VAL A 317 0.50 20.36 12.64
C VAL A 317 0.01 19.51 13.83
N PHE A 318 0.91 19.05 14.70
CA PHE A 318 0.57 18.34 15.94
C PHE A 318 0.53 19.25 17.18
N ALA A 319 0.90 20.51 17.07
CA ALA A 319 0.83 21.51 18.13
C ALA A 319 -0.31 22.51 17.89
N GLU A 320 -0.62 22.84 16.64
CA GLU A 320 -1.66 23.81 16.26
C GLU A 320 -3.02 23.11 16.12
N PRO A 321 -4.01 23.42 17.00
CA PRO A 321 -5.35 22.84 16.90
C PRO A 321 -6.00 23.09 15.53
N ALA A 322 -6.71 22.08 15.01
CA ALA A 322 -7.43 22.13 13.73
C ALA A 322 -6.55 22.36 12.47
N ARG A 323 -5.23 22.36 12.59
CA ARG A 323 -4.32 22.58 11.45
C ARG A 323 -4.44 21.47 10.39
N ILE A 324 -4.54 20.24 10.83
CA ILE A 324 -4.96 19.08 10.02
C ILE A 324 -6.06 18.34 10.78
N ASN A 325 -7.13 17.99 10.11
CA ASN A 325 -8.27 17.30 10.73
C ASN A 325 -9.18 16.67 9.67
N SER A 326 -10.10 15.83 10.14
CA SER A 326 -11.26 15.35 9.40
C SER A 326 -12.41 15.09 10.39
N THR A 327 -13.66 15.17 9.93
CA THR A 327 -14.84 14.99 10.78
C THR A 327 -14.76 13.73 11.65
N TRP A 328 -14.26 12.63 11.11
CA TRP A 328 -14.23 11.36 11.87
C TRP A 328 -12.88 11.03 12.50
N GLY A 329 -11.78 11.70 12.12
CA GLY A 329 -10.46 11.38 12.67
C GLY A 329 -10.06 9.90 12.50
N GLY A 330 -10.40 9.29 11.36
CA GLY A 330 -10.42 7.83 11.15
C GLY A 330 -11.78 7.22 11.52
N ASN A 331 -11.95 5.92 11.28
CA ASN A 331 -13.18 5.19 11.64
C ASN A 331 -12.90 4.29 12.85
N LEU A 332 -13.70 4.43 13.90
CA LEU A 332 -13.51 3.68 15.14
C LEU A 332 -13.65 2.16 14.96
N THR A 333 -14.57 1.72 14.10
CA THR A 333 -14.73 0.30 13.76
C THR A 333 -13.47 -0.27 13.11
N ASP A 334 -12.79 0.53 12.26
CA ASP A 334 -11.55 0.13 11.61
C ASP A 334 -10.38 0.09 12.61
N MET A 335 -10.36 1.00 13.59
CA MET A 335 -9.36 0.98 14.67
C MET A 335 -9.49 -0.30 15.51
N VAL A 336 -10.69 -0.63 15.96
CA VAL A 336 -10.97 -1.85 16.75
C VAL A 336 -10.67 -3.12 15.94
N ARG A 337 -11.02 -3.13 14.65
CA ARG A 337 -10.69 -4.24 13.74
C ARG A 337 -9.18 -4.41 13.60
N PHE A 338 -8.45 -3.32 13.37
CA PHE A 338 -7.01 -3.37 13.19
C PHE A 338 -6.28 -3.73 14.48
N GLN A 339 -6.74 -3.26 15.63
CA GLN A 339 -6.21 -3.69 16.92
C GLN A 339 -6.21 -5.23 17.01
N ARG A 340 -7.36 -5.86 16.70
CA ARG A 340 -7.48 -7.32 16.71
C ARG A 340 -6.57 -7.99 15.67
N TYR A 341 -6.42 -7.40 14.50
CA TYR A 341 -5.49 -7.91 13.49
C TYR A 341 -4.03 -7.83 13.94
N LEU A 342 -3.62 -6.75 14.60
CA LEU A 342 -2.27 -6.63 15.17
C LEU A 342 -2.00 -7.70 16.22
N GLU A 343 -2.93 -7.94 17.13
CA GLU A 343 -2.82 -8.99 18.13
C GLU A 343 -2.59 -10.35 17.46
N ILE A 344 -3.40 -10.70 16.44
CA ILE A 344 -3.26 -11.94 15.69
C ILE A 344 -1.90 -12.00 14.97
N ILE A 345 -1.50 -10.93 14.29
CA ILE A 345 -0.24 -10.89 13.53
C ILE A 345 0.96 -11.18 14.43
N PHE A 346 1.00 -10.60 15.62
CA PHE A 346 2.11 -10.79 16.56
C PHE A 346 2.06 -12.14 17.28
N GLU A 347 0.90 -12.54 17.78
CA GLU A 347 0.76 -13.77 18.55
C GLU A 347 0.91 -15.02 17.69
N ASP A 348 0.49 -14.98 16.42
CA ASP A 348 0.60 -16.09 15.49
C ASP A 348 1.91 -16.04 14.65
N GLY A 349 2.82 -15.07 14.89
CA GLY A 349 4.11 -14.96 14.19
C GLY A 349 3.97 -14.74 12.69
N LEU A 350 2.96 -13.96 12.26
CA LEU A 350 2.61 -13.83 10.83
C LEU A 350 3.61 -12.98 10.02
N VAL A 351 4.42 -12.16 10.68
CA VAL A 351 5.51 -11.43 10.01
C VAL A 351 6.62 -12.40 9.59
N GLU A 352 6.96 -13.33 10.48
CA GLU A 352 7.92 -14.40 10.22
C GLU A 352 7.37 -15.36 9.16
N ASN A 353 6.09 -15.74 9.26
CA ASN A 353 5.44 -16.54 8.22
C ASN A 353 5.53 -15.86 6.84
N ALA A 354 5.27 -14.56 6.76
CA ALA A 354 5.38 -13.82 5.50
C ALA A 354 6.80 -13.80 4.94
N ARG A 355 7.83 -13.76 5.80
CA ARG A 355 9.24 -13.88 5.37
C ARG A 355 9.50 -15.25 4.77
N ASP A 356 9.15 -16.32 5.49
CA ASP A 356 9.54 -17.68 5.16
C ASP A 356 8.72 -18.26 3.99
N THR A 357 7.40 -18.07 4.01
CA THR A 357 6.53 -18.48 2.90
C THR A 357 6.73 -17.59 1.67
N GLY A 358 7.08 -16.32 1.87
CA GLY A 358 7.42 -15.40 0.78
C GLY A 358 8.72 -15.79 0.07
N ALA A 359 9.76 -16.21 0.81
CA ALA A 359 10.97 -16.75 0.22
C ALA A 359 10.69 -18.02 -0.60
N TYR A 360 9.81 -18.89 -0.10
CA TYR A 360 9.35 -20.07 -0.83
C TYR A 360 8.59 -19.69 -2.10
N LEU A 361 7.65 -18.75 -2.04
CA LEU A 361 6.91 -18.26 -3.21
C LEU A 361 7.87 -17.70 -4.27
N LEU A 362 8.84 -16.88 -3.89
CA LEU A 362 9.80 -16.33 -4.82
C LEU A 362 10.62 -17.42 -5.51
N ALA A 363 11.11 -18.41 -4.76
CA ALA A 363 11.87 -19.53 -5.32
C ALA A 363 11.04 -20.35 -6.35
N GLU A 364 9.75 -20.54 -6.09
CA GLU A 364 8.84 -21.19 -7.05
C GLU A 364 8.59 -20.31 -8.30
N LEU A 365 8.46 -18.99 -8.16
CA LEU A 365 8.33 -18.09 -9.31
C LEU A 365 9.61 -18.04 -10.15
N GLU A 366 10.79 -18.13 -9.56
CA GLU A 366 12.05 -18.25 -10.28
C GLU A 366 12.16 -19.59 -11.06
N LYS A 367 11.55 -20.67 -10.55
CA LYS A 367 11.42 -21.93 -11.32
C LYS A 367 10.47 -21.74 -12.49
N VAL A 368 9.33 -21.07 -12.29
CA VAL A 368 8.39 -20.75 -13.39
C VAL A 368 9.08 -19.91 -14.46
N GLU A 369 9.88 -18.91 -14.10
CA GLU A 369 10.66 -18.10 -15.05
C GLU A 369 11.63 -18.97 -15.88
N ARG A 370 12.34 -19.90 -15.23
CA ARG A 370 13.23 -20.84 -15.95
C ARG A 370 12.49 -21.80 -16.89
N ASP A 371 11.30 -22.24 -16.51
CA ASP A 371 10.50 -23.20 -17.29
C ASP A 371 9.74 -22.54 -18.45
N PHE A 372 9.45 -21.23 -18.34
CA PHE A 372 8.74 -20.44 -19.36
C PHE A 372 9.51 -19.18 -19.79
N PRO A 373 10.78 -19.28 -20.23
CA PRO A 373 11.66 -18.12 -20.44
C PRO A 373 11.22 -17.18 -21.55
N GLN A 374 10.33 -17.61 -22.45
CA GLN A 374 9.77 -16.78 -23.52
C GLN A 374 8.56 -15.95 -23.05
N LEU A 375 7.95 -16.32 -21.93
CA LEU A 375 6.74 -15.67 -21.41
C LEU A 375 6.99 -14.95 -20.08
N VAL A 376 7.82 -15.50 -19.21
CA VAL A 376 8.03 -15.02 -17.85
C VAL A 376 9.44 -14.46 -17.70
N SER A 377 9.54 -13.29 -17.10
CA SER A 377 10.82 -12.64 -16.81
C SER A 377 10.73 -11.83 -15.50
N ASN A 378 11.89 -11.46 -14.97
CA ASN A 378 11.99 -10.51 -13.87
C ASN A 378 11.20 -10.96 -12.62
N ALA A 379 11.27 -12.26 -12.29
CA ALA A 379 10.73 -12.76 -11.02
C ALA A 379 11.41 -12.08 -9.85
N ARG A 380 10.63 -11.51 -8.95
CA ARG A 380 11.10 -10.69 -7.83
C ARG A 380 10.16 -10.73 -6.65
N GLY A 381 10.69 -10.44 -5.47
CA GLY A 381 9.87 -10.42 -4.28
C GLY A 381 10.63 -10.07 -3.01
N ARG A 382 9.87 -9.71 -1.98
CA ARG A 382 10.33 -9.55 -0.61
C ARG A 382 9.18 -9.91 0.32
N GLY A 383 9.36 -10.94 1.14
CA GLY A 383 8.24 -11.58 1.82
C GLY A 383 7.18 -12.02 0.81
N LEU A 384 5.91 -11.86 1.13
CA LEU A 384 4.78 -12.22 0.27
C LEU A 384 4.48 -11.19 -0.84
N MET A 385 5.21 -10.10 -0.91
CA MET A 385 5.12 -9.12 -2.00
C MET A 385 5.99 -9.58 -3.17
N CYS A 386 5.45 -10.49 -3.99
CA CYS A 386 6.13 -11.10 -5.14
C CYS A 386 5.44 -10.75 -6.45
N ALA A 387 6.22 -10.77 -7.54
CA ALA A 387 5.75 -10.51 -8.88
C ALA A 387 6.66 -11.14 -9.94
N PHE A 388 6.14 -11.27 -11.16
CA PHE A 388 6.89 -11.51 -12.39
C PHE A 388 6.33 -10.68 -13.53
N ASP A 389 7.10 -10.51 -14.59
CA ASP A 389 6.67 -9.79 -15.79
C ASP A 389 6.30 -10.77 -16.90
N LEU A 390 5.24 -10.44 -17.64
CA LEU A 390 4.85 -11.02 -18.92
C LEU A 390 5.34 -10.11 -20.05
N PRO A 391 5.31 -10.55 -21.33
CA PRO A 391 5.84 -9.77 -22.44
C PRO A 391 5.22 -8.38 -22.58
N ASP A 392 3.92 -8.25 -22.34
CA ASP A 392 3.17 -7.00 -22.46
C ASP A 392 1.88 -6.98 -21.62
N GLY A 393 1.12 -5.90 -21.75
CA GLY A 393 -0.14 -5.70 -21.03
C GLY A 393 -1.27 -6.64 -21.53
N LEU A 394 -1.27 -7.06 -22.78
CA LEU A 394 -2.27 -7.99 -23.31
C LEU A 394 -2.04 -9.40 -22.76
N ALA A 395 -0.79 -9.84 -22.69
CA ALA A 395 -0.40 -11.10 -22.06
C ALA A 395 -0.77 -11.09 -20.57
N ARG A 396 -0.50 -9.98 -19.85
CA ARG A 396 -0.90 -9.80 -18.43
C ARG A 396 -2.41 -9.94 -18.26
N ASP A 397 -3.19 -9.28 -19.09
CA ASP A 397 -4.66 -9.26 -18.93
C ASP A 397 -5.27 -10.61 -19.33
N ARG A 398 -4.70 -11.28 -20.35
CA ARG A 398 -5.04 -12.66 -20.67
C ARG A 398 -4.73 -13.61 -19.51
N PHE A 399 -3.53 -13.53 -18.93
CA PHE A 399 -3.15 -14.36 -17.79
C PHE A 399 -4.12 -14.17 -16.61
N ARG A 400 -4.51 -12.94 -16.28
CA ARG A 400 -5.49 -12.66 -15.23
C ARG A 400 -6.84 -13.31 -15.49
N LYS A 401 -7.30 -13.29 -16.73
CA LYS A 401 -8.55 -13.96 -17.14
C LYS A 401 -8.44 -15.48 -16.95
N GLU A 402 -7.37 -16.08 -17.46
CA GLU A 402 -7.11 -17.52 -17.29
C GLU A 402 -7.00 -17.92 -15.82
N ALA A 403 -6.35 -17.10 -14.99
CA ALA A 403 -6.27 -17.35 -13.56
C ALA A 403 -7.67 -17.34 -12.89
N PHE A 404 -8.52 -16.40 -13.26
CA PHE A 404 -9.90 -16.34 -12.77
C PHE A 404 -10.71 -17.59 -13.19
N GLU A 405 -10.61 -18.01 -14.45
CA GLU A 405 -11.27 -19.24 -14.94
C GLU A 405 -10.74 -20.50 -14.21
N ASN A 406 -9.48 -20.48 -13.78
CA ASN A 406 -8.87 -21.54 -12.97
C ASN A 406 -9.06 -21.34 -11.45
N ARG A 407 -9.99 -20.50 -11.02
CA ARG A 407 -10.36 -20.25 -9.61
C ARG A 407 -9.23 -19.64 -8.78
N MET A 408 -8.49 -18.70 -9.34
CA MET A 408 -7.50 -17.91 -8.61
C MET A 408 -7.75 -16.41 -8.83
N LEU A 409 -7.79 -15.65 -7.74
CA LEU A 409 -7.83 -14.19 -7.76
C LEU A 409 -6.41 -13.65 -7.68
N ILE A 410 -5.99 -12.91 -8.70
CA ILE A 410 -4.64 -12.34 -8.78
C ILE A 410 -4.66 -10.98 -9.48
N LEU A 411 -3.68 -10.13 -9.20
CA LEU A 411 -3.61 -8.77 -9.70
C LEU A 411 -2.57 -8.59 -10.80
N GLY A 412 -2.87 -7.66 -11.74
CA GLY A 412 -1.86 -7.02 -12.57
C GLY A 412 -1.35 -5.73 -11.95
N CYS A 413 -0.16 -5.29 -12.32
CA CYS A 413 0.39 -3.96 -12.01
C CYS A 413 1.40 -3.52 -13.09
N GLY A 414 1.79 -2.24 -13.05
CA GLY A 414 2.67 -1.67 -14.06
C GLY A 414 2.16 -1.89 -15.48
N SER A 415 3.06 -2.04 -16.43
CA SER A 415 2.73 -2.31 -17.84
C SER A 415 2.39 -3.78 -18.09
N SER A 416 3.06 -4.72 -17.44
CA SER A 416 3.03 -6.14 -17.81
C SER A 416 3.18 -7.11 -16.62
N SER A 417 3.21 -6.63 -15.37
CA SER A 417 3.50 -7.48 -14.22
C SER A 417 2.25 -8.16 -13.67
N ILE A 418 2.43 -9.40 -13.22
CA ILE A 418 1.51 -10.13 -12.33
C ILE A 418 2.06 -10.05 -10.93
N ARG A 419 1.23 -9.69 -9.95
CA ARG A 419 1.63 -9.53 -8.56
C ARG A 419 0.79 -10.36 -7.60
N PHE A 420 1.45 -10.93 -6.61
CA PHE A 420 0.87 -11.75 -5.57
C PHE A 420 0.67 -10.91 -4.29
N ARG A 421 -0.51 -10.99 -3.72
CA ARG A 421 -0.88 -10.30 -2.46
C ARG A 421 -1.74 -11.22 -1.60
N PRO A 422 -1.24 -12.41 -1.21
CA PRO A 422 -1.99 -13.26 -0.28
C PRO A 422 -2.08 -12.61 1.11
N SER A 423 -2.96 -13.15 1.96
CA SER A 423 -2.95 -12.84 3.39
C SER A 423 -1.66 -13.36 4.05
N LEU A 424 -1.29 -12.78 5.21
CA LEU A 424 -0.09 -13.19 5.96
C LEU A 424 -0.21 -14.63 6.52
N THR A 425 -1.42 -15.18 6.54
CA THR A 425 -1.71 -16.54 6.99
C THR A 425 -1.54 -17.61 5.92
N VAL A 426 -1.09 -17.24 4.71
CA VAL A 426 -0.89 -18.19 3.62
C VAL A 426 0.16 -19.25 4.00
N GLY A 427 -0.15 -20.53 3.74
CA GLY A 427 0.78 -21.64 3.91
C GLY A 427 1.38 -22.12 2.58
N ARG A 428 2.36 -23.02 2.65
CA ARG A 428 3.02 -23.58 1.46
C ARG A 428 2.06 -24.30 0.54
N GLU A 429 1.10 -25.05 1.08
CA GLU A 429 0.07 -25.75 0.31
C GLU A 429 -0.77 -24.80 -0.59
N HIS A 430 -1.03 -23.57 -0.13
CA HIS A 430 -1.71 -22.55 -0.92
C HIS A 430 -0.80 -22.02 -2.04
N ILE A 431 0.51 -21.86 -1.73
CA ILE A 431 1.50 -21.44 -2.72
C ILE A 431 1.63 -22.52 -3.81
N ASP A 432 1.79 -23.79 -3.43
CA ASP A 432 1.90 -24.92 -4.37
C ASP A 432 0.69 -24.95 -5.32
N ARG A 433 -0.51 -24.83 -4.74
CA ARG A 433 -1.74 -24.78 -5.53
C ARG A 433 -1.78 -23.57 -6.47
N GLY A 434 -1.31 -22.40 -6.00
CA GLY A 434 -1.22 -21.18 -6.81
C GLY A 434 -0.23 -21.35 -7.98
N ILE A 435 0.93 -21.95 -7.74
CA ILE A 435 1.94 -22.23 -8.76
C ILE A 435 1.44 -23.24 -9.80
N GLU A 436 0.70 -24.28 -9.40
CA GLU A 436 0.04 -25.17 -10.35
C GLU A 436 -0.90 -24.42 -11.30
N ILE A 437 -1.70 -23.49 -10.75
CA ILE A 437 -2.60 -22.66 -11.56
C ILE A 437 -1.80 -21.72 -12.47
N VAL A 438 -0.73 -21.08 -11.96
CA VAL A 438 0.17 -20.23 -12.77
C VAL A 438 0.72 -21.00 -13.96
N ARG A 439 1.26 -22.20 -13.74
CA ARG A 439 1.80 -23.05 -14.80
C ARG A 439 0.74 -23.42 -15.84
N ARG A 440 -0.46 -23.79 -15.40
CA ARG A 440 -1.59 -24.11 -16.30
C ARG A 440 -1.97 -22.89 -17.14
N CYS A 441 -2.04 -21.70 -16.55
CA CYS A 441 -2.34 -20.47 -17.27
C CYS A 441 -1.27 -20.16 -18.33
N LEU A 442 0.02 -20.35 -18.02
CA LEU A 442 1.12 -20.12 -18.97
C LEU A 442 1.13 -21.14 -20.11
N GLN A 443 0.78 -22.41 -19.86
CA GLN A 443 0.64 -23.45 -20.88
C GLN A 443 -0.49 -23.17 -21.89
N ALA A 444 -1.49 -22.38 -21.50
CA ALA A 444 -2.60 -21.97 -22.36
C ALA A 444 -2.22 -20.84 -23.36
N PHE A 445 -1.02 -20.27 -23.24
CA PHE A 445 -0.54 -19.28 -24.22
C PHE A 445 -0.11 -19.99 -25.52
N PRO A 446 -0.34 -19.37 -26.70
CA PRO A 446 0.20 -19.87 -27.94
C PRO A 446 1.72 -19.98 -27.87
N GLN A 447 2.26 -21.07 -28.35
CA GLN A 447 3.71 -21.27 -28.49
C GLN A 447 4.26 -20.40 -29.64
#